data_2414577b6206fe7f5d8fb537049b288f
#
_entry.id   2414577b6206fe7f5d8fb537049b288f
#
_cell.length_a   1.000
_cell.length_b   1.000
_cell.length_c   1.000
_cell.angle_alpha   90.00
_cell.angle_beta   90.00
_cell.angle_gamma   90.00
#
_symmetry.space_group_name_H-M   'P 1'
#
loop_
_entity.id
_entity.type
_entity.pdbx_description
1 polymer ?
#
loop_
_entity_poly.entity_id
_entity_poly.type
_entity_poly.pdbx_seq_one_letter_code
_entity_poly.pdbx_strand_id
1 'polypeptide(L)'
;QSTNVVYQAHHVSRSKRGQVVGTRGGFRGCAIWLTGLSGAGKTTISFALEEYLVSHAIPCYSLDGDNIRHGLNKNLSFTSEDREENIRRVAEVAKLFADAGLVCVTSFISPFTKDRDEARKIHKAAGLPFFEVFVHAPLELCESRDVKGLYKKARAGEIKGFTGIDSEYERPEAPELVLKTGELTVNECLHQVLEMLREQNILPSGIMEEVNELFVPENKLNLTVADANTLPTISITKLDLQWVQVLAEGWASPLKGFMREREFLQVLHFGSLLDGGAINLSVPIVLAVSTETKQELNGCAAVALEYQGSRVAIIRNPEFYEHRKEERCARQWGTTCPQHPYIKMVMESGDWLVGGDLEVLERIKWNDGLDQYRLTPRQLKQKFKEMKADAVFAFQLRNPVHNGHALLMQDTKRRLLERGYKKPVLLLHPLGGWTKDDDVPLDWRMKQHAAVLEEGVLNPADTVVAIFPSPMMYAGPTEVQWHCRARMIAGANFYIVGRDPAGMPHPETKQDLYEPTHGGKVLSMAPGLTSVEIIPFRVAAYNKTKKAMDFYSVDHHADFEFISGTKMRNLARSGNNPPEGFMAPKAWKVLVQYYSSLKKEN
;
A
#
# COMPACT_ATOMS: atom_id res chain seq x y z
N GLN A 1 27.26 -39.26 19.23
CA GLN A 1 27.28 -37.96 19.92
C GLN A 1 28.63 -37.73 20.58
N SER A 2 29.21 -36.56 20.39
CA SER A 2 30.42 -36.16 21.11
C SER A 2 30.11 -36.01 22.59
N THR A 3 30.91 -36.66 23.46
CA THR A 3 30.74 -36.58 24.92
C THR A 3 31.34 -35.32 25.52
N ASN A 4 32.06 -34.53 24.72
CA ASN A 4 32.77 -33.32 25.16
C ASN A 4 32.04 -32.03 24.85
N VAL A 5 30.77 -32.10 24.39
CA VAL A 5 29.97 -30.95 24.00
C VAL A 5 28.80 -30.78 24.96
N VAL A 6 28.71 -29.56 25.53
CA VAL A 6 27.61 -29.17 26.45
C VAL A 6 26.86 -28.00 25.82
N TYR A 7 25.54 -28.09 25.79
CA TYR A 7 24.70 -27.01 25.29
C TYR A 7 24.87 -25.74 26.13
N GLN A 8 25.12 -24.63 25.46
CA GLN A 8 25.24 -23.31 26.11
C GLN A 8 23.93 -22.55 25.96
N ALA A 9 23.31 -22.22 27.09
CA ALA A 9 22.05 -21.49 27.09
C ALA A 9 22.23 -20.00 26.69
N HIS A 10 21.34 -19.50 25.87
CA HIS A 10 21.33 -18.09 25.52
C HIS A 10 20.87 -17.21 26.69
N HIS A 11 21.47 -16.03 26.84
CA HIS A 11 21.05 -15.03 27.82
C HIS A 11 19.86 -14.17 27.36
N VAL A 12 19.56 -14.19 26.05
CA VAL A 12 18.47 -13.41 25.46
C VAL A 12 17.23 -14.30 25.34
N SER A 13 16.11 -13.86 25.91
CA SER A 13 14.82 -14.55 25.77
C SER A 13 14.18 -14.31 24.41
N ARG A 14 13.28 -15.21 24.01
CA ARG A 14 12.47 -15.03 22.79
C ARG A 14 11.61 -13.78 22.85
N SER A 15 11.04 -13.46 24.02
CA SER A 15 10.27 -12.23 24.22
C SER A 15 11.11 -11.00 23.92
N LYS A 16 12.35 -10.95 24.42
CA LYS A 16 13.26 -9.84 24.15
C LYS A 16 13.66 -9.74 22.68
N ARG A 17 13.90 -10.87 22.03
CA ARG A 17 14.13 -10.89 20.57
C ARG A 17 12.95 -10.34 19.79
N GLY A 18 11.74 -10.73 20.18
CA GLY A 18 10.52 -10.23 19.57
C GLY A 18 10.30 -8.73 19.74
N GLN A 19 10.78 -8.13 20.81
CA GLN A 19 10.71 -6.68 21.02
C GLN A 19 11.59 -5.88 20.06
N VAL A 20 12.67 -6.49 19.59
CA VAL A 20 13.68 -5.82 18.73
C VAL A 20 13.30 -5.93 17.25
N VAL A 21 12.45 -6.89 16.90
CA VAL A 21 12.18 -7.25 15.52
C VAL A 21 10.99 -6.47 14.94
N GLY A 22 11.30 -5.48 14.08
CA GLY A 22 10.33 -4.80 13.22
C GLY A 22 9.32 -3.91 13.93
N THR A 23 8.51 -3.21 13.14
CA THR A 23 7.45 -2.30 13.61
C THR A 23 6.22 -3.04 14.13
N ARG A 24 6.09 -4.31 13.82
CA ARG A 24 4.98 -5.18 14.24
C ARG A 24 5.31 -6.02 15.47
N GLY A 25 6.27 -5.66 16.29
CA GLY A 25 6.72 -6.26 17.55
C GLY A 25 6.17 -7.63 17.96
N GLY A 26 6.83 -8.28 18.89
CA GLY A 26 6.46 -9.60 19.40
C GLY A 26 7.24 -10.75 18.75
N PHE A 27 7.33 -11.85 19.49
CA PHE A 27 8.00 -13.06 18.99
C PHE A 27 7.05 -13.83 18.07
N ARG A 28 7.48 -14.07 16.82
CA ARG A 28 6.67 -14.72 15.78
C ARG A 28 7.38 -15.92 15.16
N GLY A 29 8.43 -16.38 15.78
CA GLY A 29 9.24 -17.48 15.28
C GLY A 29 8.45 -18.78 15.14
N CYS A 30 8.45 -19.34 13.94
CA CYS A 30 7.82 -20.61 13.62
C CYS A 30 8.46 -21.21 12.36
N ALA A 31 8.15 -22.47 12.07
CA ALA A 31 8.50 -23.10 10.82
C ALA A 31 7.24 -23.47 10.04
N ILE A 32 7.20 -23.09 8.76
CA ILE A 32 6.17 -23.48 7.80
C ILE A 32 6.84 -24.45 6.83
N TRP A 33 6.50 -25.71 6.93
CA TRP A 33 7.10 -26.79 6.18
C TRP A 33 6.24 -27.15 4.97
N LEU A 34 6.62 -26.66 3.78
CA LEU A 34 5.93 -27.00 2.54
C LEU A 34 6.47 -28.32 2.01
N THR A 35 5.58 -29.26 1.78
CA THR A 35 5.87 -30.57 1.18
C THR A 35 4.98 -30.82 -0.03
N GLY A 36 5.46 -31.53 -1.03
CA GLY A 36 4.73 -31.83 -2.24
C GLY A 36 5.64 -32.22 -3.40
N LEU A 37 5.04 -32.69 -4.49
CA LEU A 37 5.78 -33.09 -5.69
C LEU A 37 6.54 -31.92 -6.32
N SER A 38 7.58 -32.24 -7.09
CA SER A 38 8.22 -31.25 -7.97
C SER A 38 7.16 -30.66 -8.91
N GLY A 39 7.16 -29.35 -9.10
CA GLY A 39 6.17 -28.66 -9.93
C GLY A 39 4.80 -28.44 -9.28
N ALA A 40 4.62 -28.79 -8.00
CA ALA A 40 3.38 -28.54 -7.28
C ALA A 40 3.16 -27.07 -6.91
N GLY A 41 4.22 -26.24 -6.94
CA GLY A 41 4.14 -24.81 -6.67
C GLY A 41 4.72 -24.36 -5.33
N LYS A 42 5.49 -25.21 -4.65
CA LYS A 42 6.09 -24.92 -3.35
C LYS A 42 6.95 -23.65 -3.33
N THR A 43 7.89 -23.55 -4.26
CA THR A 43 8.81 -22.39 -4.35
C THR A 43 8.05 -21.09 -4.60
N THR A 44 7.08 -21.11 -5.49
CA THR A 44 6.23 -19.95 -5.81
C THR A 44 5.46 -19.47 -4.59
N ILE A 45 4.83 -20.39 -3.86
CA ILE A 45 4.08 -20.08 -2.63
C ILE A 45 5.04 -19.56 -1.54
N SER A 46 6.19 -20.21 -1.36
CA SER A 46 7.19 -19.83 -0.37
C SER A 46 7.69 -18.39 -0.58
N PHE A 47 8.04 -18.03 -1.80
CA PHE A 47 8.53 -16.70 -2.11
C PHE A 47 7.44 -15.63 -2.05
N ALA A 48 6.21 -15.96 -2.46
CA ALA A 48 5.08 -15.04 -2.31
C ALA A 48 4.77 -14.75 -0.83
N LEU A 49 4.84 -15.77 0.02
CA LEU A 49 4.64 -15.63 1.46
C LEU A 49 5.76 -14.79 2.09
N GLU A 50 7.01 -15.05 1.72
CA GLU A 50 8.15 -14.27 2.20
C GLU A 50 8.03 -12.79 1.81
N GLU A 51 7.73 -12.51 0.55
CA GLU A 51 7.52 -11.13 0.07
C GLU A 51 6.40 -10.43 0.85
N TYR A 52 5.28 -11.11 1.04
CA TYR A 52 4.15 -10.56 1.79
C TYR A 52 4.52 -10.25 3.25
N LEU A 53 5.11 -11.19 3.96
CA LEU A 53 5.43 -11.02 5.38
C LEU A 53 6.48 -9.94 5.60
N VAL A 54 7.54 -9.93 4.80
CA VAL A 54 8.60 -8.90 4.89
C VAL A 54 8.03 -7.52 4.56
N SER A 55 7.19 -7.41 3.55
CA SER A 55 6.50 -6.15 3.20
C SER A 55 5.61 -5.63 4.34
N HIS A 56 5.13 -6.52 5.21
CA HIS A 56 4.33 -6.16 6.38
C HIS A 56 5.14 -6.11 7.69
N ALA A 57 6.46 -5.96 7.57
CA ALA A 57 7.40 -5.86 8.70
C ALA A 57 7.42 -7.11 9.61
N ILE A 58 7.19 -8.27 9.04
CA ILE A 58 7.35 -9.56 9.74
C ILE A 58 8.57 -10.27 9.16
N PRO A 59 9.61 -10.51 9.96
CA PRO A 59 10.80 -11.19 9.49
C PRO A 59 10.50 -12.60 9.01
N CYS A 60 10.91 -12.91 7.81
CA CYS A 60 10.69 -14.19 7.16
C CYS A 60 11.91 -14.55 6.32
N TYR A 61 12.22 -15.84 6.26
CA TYR A 61 13.25 -16.34 5.37
C TYR A 61 12.82 -17.68 4.77
N SER A 62 12.95 -17.79 3.45
CA SER A 62 12.64 -19.02 2.72
C SER A 62 13.89 -19.87 2.51
N LEU A 63 13.82 -21.15 2.91
CA LEU A 63 14.81 -22.16 2.63
C LEU A 63 14.32 -23.03 1.46
N ASP A 64 14.81 -22.75 0.26
CA ASP A 64 14.47 -23.50 -0.94
C ASP A 64 15.40 -24.70 -1.13
N GLY A 65 14.85 -25.84 -1.54
CA GLY A 65 15.57 -27.08 -1.69
C GLY A 65 16.75 -27.00 -2.64
N ASP A 66 16.59 -26.32 -3.77
CA ASP A 66 17.66 -26.17 -4.73
C ASP A 66 18.76 -25.23 -4.20
N ASN A 67 18.37 -24.12 -3.59
CA ASN A 67 19.31 -23.13 -3.06
C ASN A 67 20.19 -23.70 -1.94
N ILE A 68 19.61 -24.49 -1.06
CA ILE A 68 20.35 -25.13 0.04
C ILE A 68 21.41 -26.12 -0.51
N ARG A 69 21.13 -26.78 -1.61
CA ARG A 69 22.09 -27.71 -2.24
C ARG A 69 23.25 -27.01 -2.95
N HIS A 70 23.16 -25.70 -3.20
CA HIS A 70 24.29 -24.91 -3.68
C HIS A 70 25.28 -24.50 -2.57
N GLY A 71 24.85 -24.57 -1.32
CA GLY A 71 25.65 -24.17 -0.17
C GLY A 71 25.72 -25.22 0.93
N LEU A 72 24.84 -25.12 1.91
CA LEU A 72 24.83 -25.93 3.12
C LEU A 72 24.88 -27.44 2.84
N ASN A 73 24.14 -27.91 1.86
CA ASN A 73 24.01 -29.32 1.53
C ASN A 73 24.60 -29.69 0.17
N LYS A 74 25.61 -28.94 -0.30
CA LYS A 74 26.29 -29.20 -1.58
C LYS A 74 26.99 -30.57 -1.65
N ASN A 75 27.31 -31.15 -0.52
CA ASN A 75 27.99 -32.46 -0.42
C ASN A 75 27.02 -33.65 -0.36
N LEU A 76 25.70 -33.39 -0.39
CA LEU A 76 24.70 -34.46 -0.31
C LEU A 76 24.17 -34.80 -1.71
N SER A 77 24.05 -36.12 -1.97
CA SER A 77 23.45 -36.68 -3.18
C SER A 77 21.96 -36.95 -2.98
N PHE A 78 21.38 -37.77 -3.83
CA PHE A 78 19.96 -38.17 -3.79
C PHE A 78 19.78 -39.61 -3.29
N THR A 79 20.78 -40.21 -2.65
CA THR A 79 20.60 -41.48 -1.96
C THR A 79 19.65 -41.35 -0.78
N SER A 80 19.09 -42.45 -0.32
CA SER A 80 18.13 -42.44 0.79
C SER A 80 18.73 -41.81 2.05
N GLU A 81 19.96 -42.17 2.38
CA GLU A 81 20.68 -41.63 3.54
C GLU A 81 20.94 -40.13 3.38
N ASP A 82 21.37 -39.70 2.20
CA ASP A 82 21.66 -38.29 1.95
C ASP A 82 20.38 -37.43 1.94
N ARG A 83 19.25 -37.96 1.46
CA ARG A 83 17.94 -37.29 1.56
C ARG A 83 17.52 -37.12 3.02
N GLU A 84 17.66 -38.12 3.84
CA GLU A 84 17.38 -38.05 5.29
C GLU A 84 18.23 -37.00 5.98
N GLU A 85 19.55 -37.01 5.70
CA GLU A 85 20.48 -36.02 6.24
C GLU A 85 20.18 -34.60 5.73
N ASN A 86 19.79 -34.44 4.46
CA ASN A 86 19.37 -33.18 3.91
C ASN A 86 18.19 -32.59 4.70
N ILE A 87 17.14 -33.37 4.95
CA ILE A 87 15.97 -32.93 5.71
C ILE A 87 16.37 -32.63 7.17
N ARG A 88 17.18 -33.43 7.79
CA ARG A 88 17.66 -33.20 9.17
C ARG A 88 18.37 -31.87 9.29
N ARG A 89 19.33 -31.58 8.39
CA ARG A 89 20.05 -30.28 8.39
C ARG A 89 19.12 -29.11 8.19
N VAL A 90 18.19 -29.22 7.25
CA VAL A 90 17.20 -28.16 6.98
C VAL A 90 16.31 -27.91 8.20
N ALA A 91 15.83 -28.98 8.85
CA ALA A 91 15.01 -28.86 10.05
C ALA A 91 15.76 -28.17 11.19
N GLU A 92 17.05 -28.50 11.40
CA GLU A 92 17.86 -27.83 12.41
C GLU A 92 18.11 -26.35 12.10
N VAL A 93 18.35 -26.00 10.84
CA VAL A 93 18.51 -24.60 10.42
C VAL A 93 17.19 -23.84 10.56
N ALA A 94 16.07 -24.42 10.15
CA ALA A 94 14.75 -23.84 10.31
C ALA A 94 14.44 -23.55 11.79
N LYS A 95 14.81 -24.46 12.68
CA LYS A 95 14.67 -24.27 14.12
C LYS A 95 15.48 -23.06 14.62
N LEU A 96 16.71 -22.89 14.14
CA LEU A 96 17.54 -21.73 14.52
C LEU A 96 16.91 -20.41 14.07
N PHE A 97 16.40 -20.34 12.85
CA PHE A 97 15.67 -19.16 12.37
C PHE A 97 14.41 -18.88 13.18
N ALA A 98 13.63 -19.90 13.46
CA ALA A 98 12.42 -19.75 14.29
C ALA A 98 12.75 -19.29 15.71
N ASP A 99 13.80 -19.86 16.31
CA ASP A 99 14.28 -19.43 17.64
C ASP A 99 14.78 -17.98 17.63
N ALA A 100 15.35 -17.54 16.53
CA ALA A 100 15.74 -16.13 16.34
C ALA A 100 14.55 -15.17 16.17
N GLY A 101 13.36 -15.68 15.98
CA GLY A 101 12.13 -14.87 15.82
C GLY A 101 11.63 -14.73 14.39
N LEU A 102 12.23 -15.43 13.43
CA LEU A 102 11.79 -15.39 12.04
C LEU A 102 10.71 -16.43 11.75
N VAL A 103 9.82 -16.10 10.83
CA VAL A 103 8.99 -17.10 10.17
C VAL A 103 9.87 -17.79 9.12
N CYS A 104 10.20 -19.04 9.34
CA CYS A 104 11.04 -19.81 8.41
C CYS A 104 10.15 -20.68 7.52
N VAL A 105 10.20 -20.46 6.21
CA VAL A 105 9.43 -21.23 5.23
C VAL A 105 10.38 -22.19 4.53
N THR A 106 10.13 -23.50 4.62
CA THR A 106 10.93 -24.50 3.93
C THR A 106 10.16 -25.05 2.73
N SER A 107 10.84 -25.19 1.61
CA SER A 107 10.27 -25.66 0.34
C SER A 107 11.06 -26.87 -0.17
N PHE A 108 10.63 -28.06 0.23
CA PHE A 108 11.27 -29.34 -0.10
C PHE A 108 10.21 -30.37 -0.48
N ILE A 109 10.52 -31.30 -1.37
CA ILE A 109 9.63 -32.42 -1.67
C ILE A 109 9.31 -33.17 -0.38
N SER A 110 10.33 -33.51 0.41
CA SER A 110 10.23 -34.23 1.70
C SER A 110 9.20 -35.37 1.63
N PRO A 111 9.47 -36.40 0.79
CA PRO A 111 8.44 -37.37 0.39
C PRO A 111 8.07 -38.37 1.48
N PHE A 112 8.90 -38.51 2.52
CA PHE A 112 8.70 -39.54 3.55
C PHE A 112 8.15 -38.97 4.84
N THR A 113 7.09 -39.58 5.34
CA THR A 113 6.45 -39.20 6.60
C THR A 113 7.44 -39.22 7.77
N LYS A 114 8.32 -40.19 7.81
CA LYS A 114 9.38 -40.32 8.83
C LYS A 114 10.23 -39.03 8.94
N ASP A 115 10.64 -38.47 7.81
CA ASP A 115 11.52 -37.32 7.78
C ASP A 115 10.77 -36.04 8.21
N ARG A 116 9.52 -35.87 7.74
CA ARG A 116 8.65 -34.75 8.14
C ARG A 116 8.33 -34.81 9.64
N ASP A 117 8.04 -35.99 10.18
CA ASP A 117 7.78 -36.19 11.60
C ASP A 117 9.00 -35.88 12.45
N GLU A 118 10.18 -36.20 11.99
CA GLU A 118 11.45 -35.86 12.67
C GLU A 118 11.63 -34.34 12.71
N ALA A 119 11.38 -33.63 11.61
CA ALA A 119 11.41 -32.17 11.56
C ALA A 119 10.41 -31.56 12.58
N ARG A 120 9.21 -32.10 12.66
CA ARG A 120 8.20 -31.68 13.64
C ARG A 120 8.70 -31.90 15.08
N LYS A 121 9.28 -33.04 15.38
CA LYS A 121 9.83 -33.35 16.72
C LYS A 121 10.94 -32.39 17.13
N ILE A 122 11.82 -32.04 16.22
CA ILE A 122 12.91 -31.09 16.45
C ILE A 122 12.35 -29.75 16.93
N HIS A 123 11.31 -29.24 16.26
CA HIS A 123 10.67 -27.98 16.63
C HIS A 123 9.87 -28.07 17.92
N LYS A 124 9.13 -29.15 18.11
CA LYS A 124 8.36 -29.39 19.34
C LYS A 124 9.26 -29.46 20.57
N ALA A 125 10.39 -30.14 20.47
CA ALA A 125 11.36 -30.23 21.56
C ALA A 125 11.95 -28.84 21.93
N ALA A 126 12.04 -27.93 20.95
CA ALA A 126 12.47 -26.55 21.18
C ALA A 126 11.33 -25.61 21.60
N GLY A 127 10.10 -26.10 21.71
CA GLY A 127 8.92 -25.28 22.04
C GLY A 127 8.55 -24.28 20.94
N LEU A 128 8.81 -24.61 19.68
CA LEU A 128 8.54 -23.75 18.53
C LEU A 128 7.36 -24.28 17.71
N PRO A 129 6.46 -23.42 17.24
CA PRO A 129 5.38 -23.83 16.35
C PRO A 129 5.93 -24.39 15.02
N PHE A 130 5.30 -25.47 14.57
CA PHE A 130 5.64 -26.13 13.30
C PHE A 130 4.34 -26.42 12.55
N PHE A 131 4.27 -25.95 11.30
CA PHE A 131 3.09 -26.12 10.45
C PHE A 131 3.48 -26.89 9.19
N GLU A 132 2.95 -28.11 9.06
CA GLU A 132 3.09 -28.91 7.85
C GLU A 132 2.03 -28.49 6.85
N VAL A 133 2.47 -28.03 5.68
CA VAL A 133 1.58 -27.57 4.61
C VAL A 133 1.79 -28.47 3.39
N PHE A 134 0.75 -29.20 3.05
CA PHE A 134 0.76 -30.03 1.87
C PHE A 134 0.38 -29.23 0.65
N VAL A 135 1.36 -28.98 -0.23
CA VAL A 135 1.16 -28.32 -1.52
C VAL A 135 0.78 -29.40 -2.53
N HIS A 136 -0.53 -29.53 -2.77
CA HIS A 136 -1.09 -30.63 -3.55
C HIS A 136 -1.45 -30.17 -4.98
N ALA A 137 -0.85 -30.87 -5.96
CA ALA A 137 -1.27 -30.86 -7.34
C ALA A 137 -1.18 -32.29 -7.88
N PRO A 138 -2.11 -32.74 -8.74
CA PRO A 138 -2.04 -34.07 -9.35
C PRO A 138 -0.74 -34.26 -10.11
N LEU A 139 -0.22 -35.49 -10.14
CA LEU A 139 1.03 -35.82 -10.82
C LEU A 139 1.01 -35.37 -12.30
N GLU A 140 -0.09 -35.60 -12.99
CA GLU A 140 -0.27 -35.22 -14.39
C GLU A 140 -0.09 -33.70 -14.59
N LEU A 141 -0.61 -32.91 -13.67
CA LEU A 141 -0.47 -31.45 -13.70
C LEU A 141 0.98 -31.03 -13.42
N CYS A 142 1.64 -31.66 -12.45
CA CYS A 142 3.06 -31.41 -12.17
C CYS A 142 3.94 -31.76 -13.36
N GLU A 143 3.66 -32.89 -14.03
CA GLU A 143 4.37 -33.29 -15.26
C GLU A 143 4.14 -32.30 -16.40
N SER A 144 2.92 -31.79 -16.55
CA SER A 144 2.60 -30.81 -17.60
C SER A 144 3.30 -29.46 -17.38
N ARG A 145 3.50 -29.08 -16.14
CA ARG A 145 4.25 -27.86 -15.78
C ARG A 145 5.74 -28.00 -16.01
N ASP A 146 6.32 -29.12 -15.61
CA ASP A 146 7.74 -29.55 -15.73
C ASP A 146 8.75 -28.42 -15.98
N VAL A 147 8.69 -27.37 -15.15
CA VAL A 147 9.45 -26.13 -15.33
C VAL A 147 10.96 -26.36 -15.44
N LYS A 148 11.46 -27.40 -14.76
CA LYS A 148 12.88 -27.75 -14.72
C LYS A 148 13.25 -28.86 -15.73
N GLY A 149 12.30 -29.41 -16.46
CA GLY A 149 12.51 -30.53 -17.39
C GLY A 149 12.83 -31.86 -16.69
N LEU A 150 12.61 -31.97 -15.39
CA LEU A 150 13.01 -33.14 -14.58
C LEU A 150 12.09 -34.34 -14.82
N TYR A 151 10.79 -34.14 -15.01
CA TYR A 151 9.86 -35.23 -15.34
C TYR A 151 10.16 -35.85 -16.70
N LYS A 152 10.49 -35.03 -17.68
CA LYS A 152 10.90 -35.51 -19.01
C LYS A 152 12.14 -36.38 -18.90
N LYS A 153 13.15 -35.98 -18.15
CA LYS A 153 14.37 -36.75 -17.91
C LYS A 153 14.10 -38.05 -17.12
N ALA A 154 13.22 -37.98 -16.12
CA ALA A 154 12.83 -39.16 -15.34
C ALA A 154 12.07 -40.18 -16.18
N ARG A 155 11.15 -39.74 -17.03
CA ARG A 155 10.43 -40.61 -17.96
C ARG A 155 11.34 -41.24 -19.02
N ALA A 156 12.39 -40.51 -19.42
CA ALA A 156 13.41 -41.03 -20.36
C ALA A 156 14.43 -41.99 -19.69
N GLY A 157 14.33 -42.16 -18.36
CA GLY A 157 15.25 -43.02 -17.62
C GLY A 157 16.62 -42.38 -17.31
N GLU A 158 16.78 -41.10 -17.61
CA GLU A 158 18.00 -40.34 -17.34
C GLU A 158 18.19 -40.03 -15.85
N ILE A 159 17.09 -39.91 -15.11
CA ILE A 159 17.04 -39.69 -13.66
C ILE A 159 16.34 -40.88 -13.03
N LYS A 160 16.98 -41.53 -12.05
CA LYS A 160 16.40 -42.62 -11.29
C LYS A 160 16.04 -42.19 -9.87
N GLY A 161 15.03 -42.85 -9.28
CA GLY A 161 14.59 -42.55 -7.92
C GLY A 161 13.85 -41.21 -7.84
N PHE A 162 13.23 -40.76 -8.92
CA PHE A 162 12.51 -39.50 -8.97
C PHE A 162 11.12 -39.64 -8.34
N THR A 163 10.82 -38.80 -7.37
CA THR A 163 9.55 -38.83 -6.62
C THR A 163 8.35 -38.61 -7.54
N GLY A 164 7.39 -39.51 -7.46
CA GLY A 164 6.18 -39.50 -8.29
C GLY A 164 6.28 -40.37 -9.55
N ILE A 165 7.48 -40.72 -10.00
CA ILE A 165 7.71 -41.57 -11.18
C ILE A 165 8.15 -42.98 -10.74
N ASP A 166 9.32 -43.13 -10.18
CA ASP A 166 9.90 -44.41 -9.72
C ASP A 166 10.24 -44.40 -8.22
N SER A 167 9.88 -43.36 -7.50
CA SER A 167 9.94 -43.26 -6.06
C SER A 167 8.61 -42.72 -5.53
N GLU A 168 8.14 -43.28 -4.41
CA GLU A 168 6.85 -42.94 -3.83
C GLU A 168 6.91 -41.58 -3.12
N TYR A 169 5.77 -40.87 -3.13
CA TYR A 169 5.49 -39.74 -2.26
C TYR A 169 4.43 -40.15 -1.25
N GLU A 170 4.82 -40.18 0.03
CA GLU A 170 3.91 -40.46 1.13
C GLU A 170 3.14 -39.19 1.50
N ARG A 171 1.84 -39.15 1.21
CA ARG A 171 0.99 -38.00 1.51
C ARG A 171 0.94 -37.74 3.02
N PRO A 172 0.95 -36.47 3.47
CA PRO A 172 0.69 -36.13 4.85
C PRO A 172 -0.68 -36.60 5.31
N GLU A 173 -0.75 -37.26 6.46
CA GLU A 173 -2.03 -37.77 7.02
C GLU A 173 -2.82 -36.65 7.70
N ALA A 174 -2.15 -35.79 8.45
CA ALA A 174 -2.77 -34.72 9.22
C ALA A 174 -1.93 -33.43 9.13
N PRO A 175 -1.81 -32.83 7.93
CA PRO A 175 -1.13 -31.54 7.80
C PRO A 175 -2.00 -30.44 8.40
N GLU A 176 -1.38 -29.37 8.88
CA GLU A 176 -2.10 -28.18 9.36
C GLU A 176 -2.87 -27.47 8.23
N LEU A 177 -2.41 -27.60 6.99
CA LEU A 177 -3.06 -27.00 5.83
C LEU A 177 -2.77 -27.82 4.57
N VAL A 178 -3.77 -27.89 3.67
CA VAL A 178 -3.66 -28.44 2.32
C VAL A 178 -3.93 -27.33 1.31
N LEU A 179 -2.97 -27.08 0.42
CA LEU A 179 -3.11 -26.10 -0.65
C LEU A 179 -3.29 -26.82 -1.99
N LYS A 180 -4.46 -26.67 -2.60
CA LYS A 180 -4.78 -27.28 -3.90
C LYS A 180 -4.37 -26.36 -5.04
N THR A 181 -3.10 -26.38 -5.39
CA THR A 181 -2.51 -25.46 -6.39
C THR A 181 -2.96 -25.72 -7.83
N GLY A 182 -3.61 -26.83 -8.09
CA GLY A 182 -4.26 -27.09 -9.38
C GLY A 182 -5.60 -26.38 -9.54
N GLU A 183 -6.23 -25.99 -8.45
CA GLU A 183 -7.57 -25.38 -8.42
C GLU A 183 -7.52 -23.91 -7.98
N LEU A 184 -6.50 -23.51 -7.23
CA LEU A 184 -6.38 -22.20 -6.61
C LEU A 184 -5.27 -21.37 -7.25
N THR A 185 -5.45 -20.05 -7.29
CA THR A 185 -4.39 -19.11 -7.66
C THR A 185 -3.35 -19.00 -6.55
N VAL A 186 -2.18 -18.44 -6.88
CA VAL A 186 -1.12 -18.17 -5.89
C VAL A 186 -1.64 -17.27 -4.76
N ASN A 187 -2.41 -16.24 -5.09
CA ASN A 187 -2.96 -15.31 -4.11
C ASN A 187 -3.99 -15.98 -3.18
N GLU A 188 -4.82 -16.87 -3.72
CA GLU A 188 -5.76 -17.65 -2.90
C GLU A 188 -5.03 -18.61 -1.96
N CYS A 189 -3.99 -19.27 -2.44
CA CYS A 189 -3.13 -20.11 -1.59
C CYS A 189 -2.44 -19.28 -0.51
N LEU A 190 -1.87 -18.13 -0.87
CA LEU A 190 -1.24 -17.21 0.07
C LEU A 190 -2.24 -16.78 1.17
N HIS A 191 -3.46 -16.44 0.78
CA HIS A 191 -4.52 -16.06 1.72
C HIS A 191 -4.81 -17.17 2.72
N GLN A 192 -4.89 -18.43 2.27
CA GLN A 192 -5.12 -19.57 3.16
C GLN A 192 -3.98 -19.77 4.18
N VAL A 193 -2.73 -19.58 3.77
CA VAL A 193 -1.59 -19.64 4.69
C VAL A 193 -1.65 -18.52 5.72
N LEU A 194 -1.96 -17.29 5.28
CA LEU A 194 -2.07 -16.14 6.17
C LEU A 194 -3.20 -16.32 7.21
N GLU A 195 -4.35 -16.86 6.79
CA GLU A 195 -5.46 -17.19 7.71
C GLU A 195 -5.03 -18.23 8.76
N MET A 196 -4.34 -19.29 8.36
CA MET A 196 -3.79 -20.28 9.28
C MET A 196 -2.86 -19.61 10.30
N LEU A 197 -1.94 -18.76 9.85
CA LEU A 197 -1.00 -18.05 10.73
C LEU A 197 -1.72 -17.07 11.68
N ARG A 198 -2.79 -16.44 11.23
CA ARG A 198 -3.63 -15.58 12.06
C ARG A 198 -4.34 -16.38 13.16
N GLU A 199 -4.95 -17.49 12.80
CA GLU A 199 -5.64 -18.40 13.74
C GLU A 199 -4.70 -18.98 14.78
N GLN A 200 -3.44 -19.19 14.42
CA GLN A 200 -2.39 -19.70 15.31
C GLN A 200 -1.66 -18.59 16.09
N ASN A 201 -2.15 -17.36 16.03
CA ASN A 201 -1.58 -16.19 16.71
C ASN A 201 -0.12 -15.87 16.32
N ILE A 202 0.31 -16.29 15.13
CA ILE A 202 1.61 -15.92 14.58
C ILE A 202 1.56 -14.50 13.99
N LEU A 203 0.47 -14.17 13.30
CA LEU A 203 0.28 -12.84 12.74
C LEU A 203 -0.42 -11.91 13.72
N PRO A 204 0.00 -10.63 13.79
CA PRO A 204 -0.74 -9.64 14.57
C PRO A 204 -2.13 -9.39 13.99
N SER A 205 -3.07 -9.03 14.84
CA SER A 205 -4.37 -8.53 14.40
C SER A 205 -4.17 -7.28 13.52
N GLY A 206 -4.90 -7.20 12.42
CA GLY A 206 -4.84 -6.06 11.49
C GLY A 206 -3.74 -6.12 10.44
N ILE A 207 -2.97 -7.20 10.33
CA ILE A 207 -2.02 -7.35 9.23
C ILE A 207 -2.72 -7.55 7.88
N MET A 208 -3.85 -8.24 7.89
CA MET A 208 -4.73 -8.33 6.74
C MET A 208 -5.66 -7.12 6.79
N GLU A 209 -5.13 -5.97 6.39
CA GLU A 209 -5.86 -4.70 6.48
C GLU A 209 -7.07 -4.73 5.57
N GLU A 210 -8.24 -4.86 6.19
CA GLU A 210 -9.50 -4.70 5.50
C GLU A 210 -9.82 -3.22 5.35
N VAL A 211 -10.38 -2.88 4.21
CA VAL A 211 -10.96 -1.55 3.99
C VAL A 211 -12.18 -1.40 4.88
N ASN A 212 -12.14 -0.45 5.79
CA ASN A 212 -13.21 -0.20 6.75
C ASN A 212 -14.11 0.94 6.24
N GLU A 213 -15.15 0.59 5.48
CA GLU A 213 -16.17 1.55 5.04
C GLU A 213 -17.13 1.89 6.18
N LEU A 214 -17.57 3.14 6.24
CA LEU A 214 -18.42 3.65 7.31
C LEU A 214 -19.86 3.92 6.85
N PHE A 215 -20.26 3.38 5.73
CA PHE A 215 -21.63 3.49 5.25
C PHE A 215 -22.57 2.64 6.09
N VAL A 216 -23.73 3.19 6.41
CA VAL A 216 -24.78 2.45 7.12
C VAL A 216 -25.26 1.28 6.24
N PRO A 217 -25.33 0.03 6.78
CA PRO A 217 -25.86 -1.09 6.04
C PRO A 217 -27.30 -0.83 5.56
N GLU A 218 -27.64 -1.29 4.36
CA GLU A 218 -28.94 -1.07 3.73
C GLU A 218 -30.13 -1.48 4.62
N ASN A 219 -30.00 -2.61 5.33
CA ASN A 219 -31.03 -3.10 6.24
C ASN A 219 -31.26 -2.22 7.49
N LYS A 220 -30.34 -1.31 7.80
CA LYS A 220 -30.44 -0.37 8.94
C LYS A 220 -30.64 1.08 8.49
N LEU A 221 -30.61 1.35 7.18
CA LEU A 221 -30.61 2.71 6.65
C LEU A 221 -31.84 3.51 7.07
N ASN A 222 -33.03 2.95 6.91
CA ASN A 222 -34.28 3.65 7.23
C ASN A 222 -34.36 4.05 8.71
N LEU A 223 -33.96 3.16 9.61
CA LEU A 223 -33.91 3.43 11.05
C LEU A 223 -32.88 4.50 11.38
N THR A 224 -31.72 4.44 10.76
CA THR A 224 -30.63 5.39 11.00
C THR A 224 -30.96 6.78 10.46
N VAL A 225 -31.61 6.88 9.29
CA VAL A 225 -32.10 8.15 8.74
C VAL A 225 -33.15 8.76 9.67
N ALA A 226 -34.10 7.96 10.17
CA ALA A 226 -35.12 8.42 11.12
C ALA A 226 -34.45 8.94 12.42
N ASP A 227 -33.46 8.24 12.93
CA ASP A 227 -32.69 8.66 14.09
C ASP A 227 -31.95 10.00 13.83
N ALA A 228 -31.26 10.10 12.70
CA ALA A 228 -30.57 11.33 12.29
C ALA A 228 -31.49 12.56 12.26
N ASN A 229 -32.73 12.40 11.84
CA ASN A 229 -33.70 13.48 11.76
C ASN A 229 -34.13 14.03 13.14
N THR A 230 -33.91 13.29 14.20
CA THR A 230 -34.23 13.69 15.59
C THR A 230 -33.06 14.26 16.36
N LEU A 231 -31.84 14.12 15.83
CA LEU A 231 -30.61 14.51 16.53
C LEU A 231 -30.31 16.01 16.34
N PRO A 232 -29.64 16.62 17.32
CA PRO A 232 -29.05 17.94 17.11
C PRO A 232 -27.99 17.87 16.00
N THR A 233 -27.79 18.99 15.30
CA THR A 233 -26.95 19.05 14.10
C THR A 233 -25.70 19.88 14.31
N ILE A 234 -24.65 19.51 13.56
CA ILE A 234 -23.48 20.34 13.31
C ILE A 234 -23.49 20.64 11.81
N SER A 235 -23.51 21.92 11.44
CA SER A 235 -23.35 22.34 10.05
C SER A 235 -21.88 22.22 9.65
N ILE A 236 -21.61 21.54 8.56
CA ILE A 236 -20.25 21.29 8.08
C ILE A 236 -19.98 22.02 6.76
N THR A 237 -18.71 22.31 6.51
CA THR A 237 -18.24 22.95 5.27
C THR A 237 -18.06 21.90 4.17
N LYS A 238 -17.86 22.39 2.93
CA LYS A 238 -17.49 21.52 1.80
C LYS A 238 -16.19 20.74 2.08
N LEU A 239 -15.22 21.39 2.68
CA LEU A 239 -13.96 20.76 3.07
C LEU A 239 -14.20 19.62 4.07
N ASP A 240 -15.03 19.85 5.10
CA ASP A 240 -15.40 18.84 6.07
C ASP A 240 -16.09 17.64 5.39
N LEU A 241 -16.97 17.89 4.42
CA LEU A 241 -17.65 16.83 3.66
C LEU A 241 -16.67 16.00 2.84
N GLN A 242 -15.61 16.61 2.30
CA GLN A 242 -14.54 15.86 1.63
C GLN A 242 -13.83 14.90 2.59
N TRP A 243 -13.59 15.32 3.82
CA TRP A 243 -13.05 14.44 4.85
C TRP A 243 -14.04 13.36 5.30
N VAL A 244 -15.32 13.66 5.35
CA VAL A 244 -16.36 12.62 5.57
C VAL A 244 -16.28 11.56 4.48
N GLN A 245 -16.13 11.96 3.22
CA GLN A 245 -15.99 11.04 2.10
C GLN A 245 -14.74 10.16 2.25
N VAL A 246 -13.60 10.75 2.59
CA VAL A 246 -12.34 10.03 2.83
C VAL A 246 -12.53 8.95 3.92
N LEU A 247 -13.14 9.32 5.04
CA LEU A 247 -13.42 8.40 6.14
C LEU A 247 -14.42 7.31 5.73
N ALA A 248 -15.53 7.73 5.12
CA ALA A 248 -16.63 6.82 4.74
C ALA A 248 -16.19 5.73 3.77
N GLU A 249 -15.36 6.07 2.80
CA GLU A 249 -14.88 5.15 1.76
C GLU A 249 -13.73 4.26 2.24
N GLY A 250 -13.21 4.50 3.43
CA GLY A 250 -12.17 3.66 4.04
C GLY A 250 -10.74 4.01 3.67
N TRP A 251 -10.48 5.16 3.05
CA TRP A 251 -9.12 5.62 2.71
C TRP A 251 -8.22 5.77 3.94
N ALA A 252 -8.82 6.12 5.07
CA ALA A 252 -8.13 6.31 6.35
C ALA A 252 -8.28 5.11 7.29
N SER A 253 -8.60 3.92 6.78
CA SER A 253 -8.69 2.73 7.61
C SER A 253 -7.44 2.57 8.47
N PRO A 254 -7.56 2.23 9.75
CA PRO A 254 -8.73 1.67 10.43
C PRO A 254 -9.62 2.71 11.16
N LEU A 255 -9.49 3.99 10.87
CA LEU A 255 -10.32 4.99 11.55
C LEU A 255 -11.81 4.72 11.37
N LYS A 256 -12.56 4.87 12.46
CA LYS A 256 -14.02 4.71 12.49
C LYS A 256 -14.78 6.03 12.37
N GLY A 257 -14.07 7.14 12.28
CA GLY A 257 -14.63 8.48 12.19
C GLY A 257 -13.57 9.54 12.40
N PHE A 258 -14.01 10.76 12.63
CA PHE A 258 -13.10 11.84 13.00
C PHE A 258 -12.35 11.48 14.29
N MET A 259 -11.06 11.82 14.34
CA MET A 259 -10.19 11.44 15.45
C MET A 259 -10.68 11.97 16.78
N ARG A 260 -10.70 11.09 17.78
CA ARG A 260 -10.79 11.49 19.19
C ARG A 260 -9.43 12.02 19.65
N GLU A 261 -9.38 12.64 20.82
CA GLU A 261 -8.14 13.25 21.33
C GLU A 261 -6.97 12.27 21.37
N ARG A 262 -7.21 11.04 21.82
CA ARG A 262 -6.16 10.02 21.88
C ARG A 262 -5.54 9.74 20.50
N GLU A 263 -6.35 9.55 19.48
CA GLU A 263 -5.89 9.34 18.11
C GLU A 263 -5.19 10.58 17.54
N PHE A 264 -5.77 11.75 17.79
CA PHE A 264 -5.19 13.03 17.39
C PHE A 264 -3.78 13.23 17.96
N LEU A 265 -3.59 12.97 19.26
CA LEU A 265 -2.29 13.09 19.90
C LEU A 265 -1.27 12.07 19.38
N GLN A 266 -1.69 10.83 19.16
CA GLN A 266 -0.83 9.80 18.56
C GLN A 266 -0.35 10.22 17.17
N VAL A 267 -1.26 10.67 16.33
CA VAL A 267 -0.96 11.12 14.97
C VAL A 267 -0.08 12.36 14.97
N LEU A 268 -0.40 13.33 15.81
CA LEU A 268 0.32 14.59 15.87
C LEU A 268 1.77 14.42 16.34
N HIS A 269 2.00 13.56 17.32
CA HIS A 269 3.32 13.38 17.94
C HIS A 269 4.15 12.26 17.31
N PHE A 270 3.51 11.24 16.76
CA PHE A 270 4.20 10.03 16.27
C PHE A 270 3.95 9.74 14.79
N GLY A 271 3.06 10.49 14.13
CA GLY A 271 2.70 10.24 12.73
C GLY A 271 2.05 8.87 12.51
N SER A 272 1.50 8.27 13.56
CA SER A 272 0.99 6.90 13.55
C SER A 272 -0.08 6.72 14.61
N LEU A 273 -1.03 5.81 14.33
CA LEU A 273 -1.90 5.22 15.36
C LEU A 273 -1.12 4.09 16.03
N LEU A 274 -1.22 3.99 17.36
CA LEU A 274 -0.40 3.08 18.16
C LEU A 274 -1.20 1.98 18.87
N ASP A 275 -2.52 2.09 18.93
CA ASP A 275 -3.41 1.16 19.67
C ASP A 275 -3.59 -0.17 18.94
N GLY A 276 -2.76 -0.90 18.55
CA GLY A 276 -2.84 -2.16 17.80
C GLY A 276 -1.62 -2.38 16.92
N GLY A 277 -0.53 -1.73 17.26
CA GLY A 277 0.70 -1.69 16.50
C GLY A 277 0.89 -0.34 15.80
N ALA A 278 2.05 -0.10 15.23
CA ALA A 278 2.31 1.15 14.53
C ALA A 278 1.63 1.14 13.15
N ILE A 279 0.57 1.94 13.01
CA ILE A 279 -0.13 2.16 11.74
C ILE A 279 0.18 3.57 11.27
N ASN A 280 0.88 3.70 10.13
CA ASN A 280 1.19 5.01 9.59
C ASN A 280 -0.09 5.78 9.26
N LEU A 281 -0.26 6.90 9.92
CA LEU A 281 -1.29 7.90 9.62
C LEU A 281 -0.72 9.23 10.05
N SER A 282 -0.19 9.98 9.10
CA SER A 282 0.68 11.10 9.35
C SER A 282 -0.03 12.44 9.51
N VAL A 283 -1.30 12.51 9.13
CA VAL A 283 -2.07 13.76 9.16
C VAL A 283 -3.30 13.61 10.05
N PRO A 284 -3.63 14.60 10.88
CA PRO A 284 -4.88 14.61 11.62
C PRO A 284 -6.09 14.69 10.69
N ILE A 285 -7.09 13.86 10.93
CA ILE A 285 -8.39 13.92 10.27
C ILE A 285 -9.42 14.26 11.34
N VAL A 286 -9.76 15.53 11.42
CA VAL A 286 -10.49 16.11 12.54
C VAL A 286 -11.60 17.05 12.04
N LEU A 287 -12.60 17.27 12.89
CA LEU A 287 -13.69 18.20 12.65
C LEU A 287 -13.66 19.32 13.68
N ALA A 288 -13.48 20.53 13.21
CA ALA A 288 -13.46 21.73 14.07
C ALA A 288 -14.87 22.26 14.27
N VAL A 289 -15.17 22.67 15.49
CA VAL A 289 -16.44 23.30 15.88
C VAL A 289 -16.21 24.52 16.75
N SER A 290 -17.20 25.42 16.77
CA SER A 290 -17.15 26.61 17.64
C SER A 290 -17.31 26.25 19.12
N THR A 291 -16.92 27.17 19.98
CA THR A 291 -17.14 27.06 21.43
C THR A 291 -18.63 26.95 21.76
N GLU A 292 -19.47 27.69 21.06
CA GLU A 292 -20.93 27.66 21.22
C GLU A 292 -21.48 26.27 20.90
N THR A 293 -21.09 25.69 19.78
CA THR A 293 -21.49 24.33 19.38
C THR A 293 -21.05 23.30 20.41
N LYS A 294 -19.83 23.40 20.89
CA LYS A 294 -19.30 22.52 21.94
C LYS A 294 -20.11 22.60 23.22
N GLN A 295 -20.47 23.81 23.64
CA GLN A 295 -21.27 24.00 24.86
C GLN A 295 -22.69 23.44 24.72
N GLU A 296 -23.31 23.61 23.56
CA GLU A 296 -24.65 23.08 23.27
C GLU A 296 -24.70 21.56 23.18
N LEU A 297 -23.67 20.95 22.63
CA LEU A 297 -23.70 19.54 22.26
C LEU A 297 -22.87 18.63 23.20
N ASN A 298 -22.12 19.21 24.12
CA ASN A 298 -21.32 18.43 25.06
C ASN A 298 -22.22 17.55 25.93
N GLY A 299 -21.91 16.25 25.97
CA GLY A 299 -22.71 15.26 26.69
C GLY A 299 -23.83 14.60 25.86
N CYS A 300 -24.05 15.02 24.62
CA CYS A 300 -24.96 14.31 23.72
C CYS A 300 -24.42 12.94 23.37
N ALA A 301 -25.30 11.93 23.30
CA ALA A 301 -24.92 10.59 22.87
C ALA A 301 -24.65 10.47 21.37
N ALA A 302 -25.21 11.36 20.57
CA ALA A 302 -25.04 11.40 19.12
C ALA A 302 -25.39 12.80 18.58
N VAL A 303 -24.75 13.15 17.47
CA VAL A 303 -25.04 14.38 16.72
C VAL A 303 -25.06 14.07 15.22
N ALA A 304 -25.91 14.76 14.47
CA ALA A 304 -25.96 14.63 13.02
C ALA A 304 -25.11 15.70 12.34
N LEU A 305 -24.41 15.32 11.28
CA LEU A 305 -23.71 16.25 10.41
C LEU A 305 -24.63 16.68 9.28
N GLU A 306 -24.75 17.98 9.08
CA GLU A 306 -25.61 18.58 8.08
C GLU A 306 -24.79 19.39 7.09
N TYR A 307 -25.00 19.13 5.80
CA TYR A 307 -24.41 19.87 4.71
C TYR A 307 -25.52 20.36 3.77
N GLN A 308 -25.60 21.67 3.59
CA GLN A 308 -26.60 22.32 2.73
C GLN A 308 -28.05 21.83 3.01
N GLY A 309 -28.42 21.75 4.26
CA GLY A 309 -29.75 21.35 4.70
C GLY A 309 -30.04 19.86 4.70
N SER A 310 -29.09 19.01 4.27
CA SER A 310 -29.22 17.56 4.26
C SER A 310 -28.34 16.93 5.33
N ARG A 311 -28.91 16.01 6.11
CA ARG A 311 -28.13 15.19 7.04
C ARG A 311 -27.37 14.14 6.28
N VAL A 312 -26.04 14.09 6.45
CA VAL A 312 -25.15 13.20 5.70
C VAL A 312 -24.57 12.07 6.54
N ALA A 313 -24.43 12.30 7.84
CA ALA A 313 -23.82 11.34 8.74
C ALA A 313 -24.24 11.59 10.19
N ILE A 314 -23.98 10.60 11.05
CA ILE A 314 -24.12 10.70 12.50
C ILE A 314 -22.75 10.45 13.15
N ILE A 315 -22.39 11.26 14.13
CA ILE A 315 -21.27 10.98 15.03
C ILE A 315 -21.86 10.36 16.31
N ARG A 316 -21.45 9.13 16.61
CA ARG A 316 -21.85 8.44 17.85
C ARG A 316 -20.81 8.70 18.94
N ASN A 317 -21.32 8.96 20.15
CA ASN A 317 -20.50 9.23 21.34
C ASN A 317 -19.45 10.31 21.08
N PRO A 318 -19.88 11.51 20.69
CA PRO A 318 -18.95 12.59 20.36
C PRO A 318 -18.08 12.97 21.56
N GLU A 319 -16.81 13.16 21.28
CA GLU A 319 -15.83 13.65 22.25
C GLU A 319 -15.32 15.01 21.81
N PHE A 320 -15.51 16.03 22.65
CA PHE A 320 -15.01 17.37 22.37
C PHE A 320 -13.72 17.60 23.11
N TYR A 321 -12.72 18.15 22.39
CA TYR A 321 -11.42 18.48 22.97
C TYR A 321 -10.85 19.74 22.31
N GLU A 322 -9.88 20.35 22.96
CA GLU A 322 -9.30 21.61 22.53
C GLU A 322 -8.59 21.48 21.18
N HIS A 323 -8.89 22.40 20.24
CA HIS A 323 -8.21 22.52 18.96
C HIS A 323 -6.92 23.32 19.15
N ARG A 324 -5.85 22.66 19.48
CA ARG A 324 -4.54 23.24 19.70
C ARG A 324 -3.90 23.62 18.37
N LYS A 325 -4.39 24.69 17.77
CA LYS A 325 -4.11 25.10 16.39
C LYS A 325 -2.64 25.36 16.11
N GLU A 326 -1.97 26.09 17.00
CA GLU A 326 -0.56 26.41 16.83
C GLU A 326 0.31 25.13 16.86
N GLU A 327 0.10 24.28 17.85
CA GLU A 327 0.79 23.00 17.97
C GLU A 327 0.52 22.10 16.74
N ARG A 328 -0.75 22.01 16.34
CA ARG A 328 -1.14 21.25 15.14
C ARG A 328 -0.42 21.75 13.88
N CYS A 329 -0.44 23.06 13.65
CA CYS A 329 0.18 23.65 12.46
C CYS A 329 1.70 23.47 12.48
N ALA A 330 2.34 23.70 13.60
CA ALA A 330 3.79 23.53 13.73
C ALA A 330 4.25 22.09 13.45
N ARG A 331 3.49 21.11 13.92
CA ARG A 331 3.82 19.69 13.72
C ARG A 331 3.41 19.15 12.35
N GLN A 332 2.25 19.55 11.84
CA GLN A 332 1.74 19.04 10.57
C GLN A 332 2.42 19.69 9.35
N TRP A 333 2.64 21.00 9.41
CA TRP A 333 3.23 21.77 8.29
C TRP A 333 4.68 22.19 8.54
N GLY A 334 5.18 22.08 9.76
CA GLY A 334 6.50 22.58 10.12
C GLY A 334 6.57 24.11 10.18
N THR A 335 5.46 24.79 10.07
CA THR A 335 5.33 26.24 10.12
C THR A 335 3.94 26.63 10.62
N THR A 336 3.83 27.82 11.18
CA THR A 336 2.55 28.43 11.58
C THR A 336 2.20 29.64 10.71
N CYS A 337 2.84 29.77 9.55
CA CYS A 337 2.67 30.91 8.65
C CYS A 337 1.19 31.08 8.25
N PRO A 338 0.53 32.19 8.65
CA PRO A 338 -0.91 32.38 8.40
C PRO A 338 -1.26 32.64 6.94
N GLN A 339 -0.27 32.93 6.08
CA GLN A 339 -0.48 33.09 4.64
C GLN A 339 -0.52 31.75 3.89
N HIS A 340 -0.12 30.63 4.54
CA HIS A 340 -0.32 29.31 3.97
C HIS A 340 -1.83 29.03 3.86
N PRO A 341 -2.36 28.66 2.68
CA PRO A 341 -3.82 28.59 2.47
C PRO A 341 -4.55 27.66 3.43
N TYR A 342 -3.98 26.49 3.72
CA TYR A 342 -4.61 25.54 4.63
C TYR A 342 -4.45 25.94 6.09
N ILE A 343 -3.28 26.43 6.48
CA ILE A 343 -3.03 26.94 7.84
C ILE A 343 -4.00 28.09 8.15
N LYS A 344 -4.24 28.97 7.17
CA LYS A 344 -5.24 30.04 7.31
C LYS A 344 -6.62 29.47 7.66
N MET A 345 -7.06 28.43 6.93
CA MET A 345 -8.35 27.76 7.21
C MET A 345 -8.37 27.14 8.62
N VAL A 346 -7.27 26.51 9.04
CA VAL A 346 -7.17 25.95 10.40
C VAL A 346 -7.27 27.03 11.47
N MET A 347 -6.54 28.12 11.31
CA MET A 347 -6.53 29.24 12.28
C MET A 347 -7.89 29.95 12.38
N GLU A 348 -8.62 30.03 11.28
CA GLU A 348 -9.97 30.62 11.23
C GLU A 348 -11.08 29.64 11.63
N SER A 349 -10.79 28.35 11.76
CA SER A 349 -11.76 27.32 12.14
C SER A 349 -12.09 27.37 13.64
N GLY A 350 -13.05 26.56 14.08
CA GLY A 350 -13.47 26.50 15.48
C GLY A 350 -12.34 26.14 16.45
N ASP A 351 -12.48 26.56 17.70
CA ASP A 351 -11.48 26.37 18.75
C ASP A 351 -11.55 25.00 19.44
N TRP A 352 -12.53 24.19 19.04
CA TRP A 352 -12.73 22.82 19.54
C TRP A 352 -12.72 21.83 18.40
N LEU A 353 -12.31 20.59 18.70
CA LEU A 353 -12.45 19.45 17.81
C LEU A 353 -13.47 18.47 18.36
N VAL A 354 -14.19 17.80 17.46
CA VAL A 354 -15.12 16.73 17.84
C VAL A 354 -14.78 15.46 17.09
N GLY A 355 -14.50 14.41 17.85
CA GLY A 355 -14.24 13.06 17.33
C GLY A 355 -15.34 12.10 17.73
N GLY A 356 -15.43 10.99 17.02
CA GLY A 356 -16.37 9.93 17.32
C GLY A 356 -16.58 8.99 16.16
N ASP A 357 -17.33 7.91 16.44
CA ASP A 357 -17.66 6.91 15.42
C ASP A 357 -18.68 7.48 14.44
N LEU A 358 -18.37 7.35 13.16
CA LEU A 358 -19.16 7.94 12.07
C LEU A 358 -20.05 6.88 11.43
N GLU A 359 -21.32 7.20 11.28
CA GLU A 359 -22.27 6.45 10.46
C GLU A 359 -22.70 7.32 9.29
N VAL A 360 -22.30 6.95 8.08
CA VAL A 360 -22.58 7.74 6.86
C VAL A 360 -23.83 7.20 6.19
N LEU A 361 -24.81 8.07 5.98
CA LEU A 361 -26.16 7.68 5.53
C LEU A 361 -26.20 7.23 4.07
N GLU A 362 -25.39 7.88 3.21
CA GLU A 362 -25.31 7.53 1.81
C GLU A 362 -23.95 7.90 1.24
N ARG A 363 -23.62 7.33 0.09
CA ARG A 363 -22.39 7.66 -0.63
C ARG A 363 -22.37 9.14 -0.99
N ILE A 364 -21.25 9.81 -0.74
CA ILE A 364 -21.06 11.22 -1.08
C ILE A 364 -20.94 11.37 -2.61
N LYS A 365 -21.83 12.16 -3.19
CA LYS A 365 -21.84 12.49 -4.62
C LYS A 365 -21.76 13.99 -4.80
N TRP A 366 -21.00 14.43 -5.77
CA TRP A 366 -20.78 15.85 -6.06
C TRP A 366 -21.61 16.34 -7.23
N ASN A 367 -22.13 15.43 -8.06
CA ASN A 367 -22.98 15.70 -9.22
C ASN A 367 -22.34 16.72 -10.18
N ASP A 368 -21.03 16.58 -10.38
CA ASP A 368 -20.20 17.46 -11.21
C ASP A 368 -19.77 16.79 -12.53
N GLY A 369 -20.36 15.64 -12.86
CA GLY A 369 -20.00 14.85 -14.02
C GLY A 369 -18.78 13.97 -13.84
N LEU A 370 -18.19 13.92 -12.64
CA LEU A 370 -16.94 13.19 -12.35
C LEU A 370 -17.10 12.06 -11.33
N ASP A 371 -18.32 11.83 -10.80
CA ASP A 371 -18.53 10.83 -9.76
C ASP A 371 -18.16 9.39 -10.22
N GLN A 372 -18.26 9.11 -11.51
CA GLN A 372 -17.85 7.82 -12.07
C GLN A 372 -16.34 7.52 -11.93
N TYR A 373 -15.53 8.54 -11.72
CA TYR A 373 -14.10 8.40 -11.46
C TYR A 373 -13.76 8.29 -9.97
N ARG A 374 -14.71 8.59 -9.08
CA ARG A 374 -14.51 8.53 -7.64
C ARG A 374 -14.69 7.11 -7.12
N LEU A 375 -13.81 6.23 -7.57
CA LEU A 375 -13.80 4.82 -7.15
C LEU A 375 -13.28 4.70 -5.72
N THR A 376 -13.98 3.92 -4.92
CA THR A 376 -13.57 3.63 -3.54
C THR A 376 -12.39 2.65 -3.51
N PRO A 377 -11.67 2.53 -2.39
CA PRO A 377 -10.63 1.50 -2.27
C PRO A 377 -11.11 0.09 -2.60
N ARG A 378 -12.28 -0.30 -2.14
CA ARG A 378 -12.86 -1.62 -2.48
C ARG A 378 -13.11 -1.78 -3.97
N GLN A 379 -13.67 -0.74 -4.60
CA GLN A 379 -13.92 -0.75 -6.06
C GLN A 379 -12.61 -0.81 -6.84
N LEU A 380 -11.58 -0.08 -6.42
CA LEU A 380 -10.26 -0.11 -7.06
C LEU A 380 -9.61 -1.49 -6.93
N LYS A 381 -9.62 -2.10 -5.74
CA LYS A 381 -9.11 -3.46 -5.54
C LYS A 381 -9.83 -4.48 -6.42
N GLN A 382 -11.15 -4.38 -6.53
CA GLN A 382 -11.94 -5.25 -7.38
C GLN A 382 -11.58 -5.06 -8.85
N LYS A 383 -11.40 -3.82 -9.29
CA LYS A 383 -11.00 -3.52 -10.68
C LYS A 383 -9.62 -4.08 -11.02
N PHE A 384 -8.64 -3.95 -10.13
CA PHE A 384 -7.32 -4.54 -10.33
C PHE A 384 -7.37 -6.07 -10.39
N LYS A 385 -8.22 -6.69 -9.58
CA LYS A 385 -8.46 -8.13 -9.62
C LYS A 385 -9.05 -8.58 -10.96
N GLU A 386 -10.05 -7.87 -11.46
CA GLU A 386 -10.68 -8.14 -12.76
C GLU A 386 -9.70 -7.97 -13.92
N MET A 387 -8.79 -7.00 -13.83
CA MET A 387 -7.73 -6.79 -14.82
C MET A 387 -6.60 -7.82 -14.69
N LYS A 388 -6.62 -8.67 -13.65
CA LYS A 388 -5.56 -9.64 -13.34
C LYS A 388 -4.19 -8.96 -13.13
N ALA A 389 -4.21 -7.78 -12.52
CA ALA A 389 -3.00 -7.05 -12.20
C ALA A 389 -2.15 -7.83 -11.18
N ASP A 390 -0.88 -8.04 -11.46
CA ASP A 390 0.10 -8.63 -10.55
C ASP A 390 1.01 -7.58 -9.90
N ALA A 391 0.94 -6.35 -10.37
CA ALA A 391 1.54 -5.18 -9.76
C ALA A 391 0.69 -3.96 -10.06
N VAL A 392 0.50 -3.10 -9.06
CA VAL A 392 -0.20 -1.81 -9.21
C VAL A 392 0.75 -0.72 -8.77
N PHE A 393 1.06 0.20 -9.66
CA PHE A 393 1.88 1.37 -9.35
C PHE A 393 1.04 2.64 -9.46
N ALA A 394 1.05 3.43 -8.40
CA ALA A 394 0.24 4.63 -8.29
C ALA A 394 1.06 5.89 -8.55
N PHE A 395 0.45 6.83 -9.22
CA PHE A 395 0.98 8.16 -9.46
C PHE A 395 -0.06 9.22 -9.11
N GLN A 396 0.30 10.10 -8.18
CA GLN A 396 -0.55 11.21 -7.79
C GLN A 396 -0.24 12.45 -8.59
N LEU A 397 -1.29 13.16 -8.97
CA LEU A 397 -1.19 14.44 -9.66
C LEU A 397 -2.13 15.47 -9.05
N ARG A 398 -1.69 16.70 -8.99
CA ARG A 398 -2.52 17.89 -8.82
C ARG A 398 -2.33 18.88 -9.98
N ASN A 399 -1.46 18.51 -10.91
CA ASN A 399 -1.08 19.31 -12.09
C ASN A 399 -1.42 18.56 -13.37
N PRO A 400 -1.49 19.23 -14.51
CA PRO A 400 -1.60 18.56 -15.82
C PRO A 400 -0.45 17.63 -16.11
N VAL A 401 -0.73 16.56 -16.86
CA VAL A 401 0.29 15.58 -17.29
C VAL A 401 1.03 16.12 -18.51
N HIS A 402 2.33 16.25 -18.39
CA HIS A 402 3.22 16.47 -19.53
C HIS A 402 4.00 15.18 -19.86
N ASN A 403 4.71 15.17 -20.97
CA ASN A 403 5.41 13.97 -21.43
C ASN A 403 6.56 13.52 -20.51
N GLY A 404 7.08 14.39 -19.65
CA GLY A 404 8.00 14.01 -18.59
C GLY A 404 7.38 13.12 -17.52
N HIS A 405 6.14 13.41 -17.13
CA HIS A 405 5.38 12.54 -16.24
C HIS A 405 5.09 11.19 -16.92
N ALA A 406 4.67 11.23 -18.18
CA ALA A 406 4.41 10.03 -18.97
C ALA A 406 5.66 9.16 -19.10
N LEU A 407 6.81 9.76 -19.34
CA LEU A 407 8.10 9.09 -19.42
C LEU A 407 8.41 8.32 -18.11
N LEU A 408 8.20 8.97 -16.97
CA LEU A 408 8.42 8.35 -15.67
C LEU A 408 7.46 7.16 -15.42
N MET A 409 6.20 7.29 -15.78
CA MET A 409 5.22 6.22 -15.67
C MET A 409 5.53 5.04 -16.60
N GLN A 410 5.92 5.33 -17.85
CA GLN A 410 6.34 4.31 -18.82
C GLN A 410 7.62 3.58 -18.39
N ASP A 411 8.60 4.30 -17.87
CA ASP A 411 9.83 3.72 -17.34
C ASP A 411 9.58 2.80 -16.14
N THR A 412 8.69 3.20 -15.26
CA THR A 412 8.28 2.37 -14.11
C THR A 412 7.64 1.06 -14.58
N LYS A 413 6.72 1.11 -15.52
CA LYS A 413 6.10 -0.08 -16.11
C LYS A 413 7.16 -1.01 -16.73
N ARG A 414 8.09 -0.46 -17.50
CA ARG A 414 9.19 -1.21 -18.12
C ARG A 414 10.03 -1.93 -17.08
N ARG A 415 10.40 -1.26 -15.99
CA ARG A 415 11.17 -1.85 -14.89
C ARG A 415 10.43 -2.98 -14.20
N LEU A 416 9.12 -2.84 -13.99
CA LEU A 416 8.29 -3.89 -13.39
C LEU A 416 8.20 -5.12 -14.31
N LEU A 417 8.06 -4.92 -15.61
CA LEU A 417 8.10 -6.02 -16.59
C LEU A 417 9.45 -6.74 -16.57
N GLU A 418 10.55 -6.00 -16.50
CA GLU A 418 11.91 -6.58 -16.39
C GLU A 418 12.10 -7.38 -15.09
N ARG A 419 11.42 -7.01 -14.01
CA ARG A 419 11.42 -7.73 -12.73
C ARG A 419 10.56 -8.99 -12.75
N GLY A 420 9.86 -9.28 -13.83
CA GLY A 420 9.05 -10.47 -14.01
C GLY A 420 7.55 -10.31 -13.79
N TYR A 421 7.06 -9.12 -13.46
CA TYR A 421 5.63 -8.86 -13.41
C TYR A 421 5.05 -8.93 -14.82
N LYS A 422 3.88 -9.56 -14.97
CA LYS A 422 3.27 -9.81 -16.28
C LYS A 422 2.21 -8.78 -16.65
N LYS A 423 1.51 -8.24 -15.65
CA LYS A 423 0.43 -7.28 -15.84
C LYS A 423 0.54 -6.12 -14.85
N PRO A 424 1.58 -5.27 -14.97
CA PRO A 424 1.63 -4.03 -14.21
C PRO A 424 0.52 -3.08 -14.67
N VAL A 425 -0.22 -2.53 -13.70
CA VAL A 425 -1.31 -1.57 -13.98
C VAL A 425 -0.98 -0.24 -13.31
N LEU A 426 -1.09 0.84 -14.06
CA LEU A 426 -0.95 2.20 -13.56
C LEU A 426 -2.28 2.66 -12.93
N LEU A 427 -2.23 3.09 -11.68
CA LEU A 427 -3.27 3.90 -11.09
C LEU A 427 -2.89 5.38 -11.23
N LEU A 428 -3.46 6.03 -12.24
CA LEU A 428 -3.37 7.48 -12.40
C LEU A 428 -4.44 8.10 -11.49
N HIS A 429 -4.00 8.71 -10.40
CA HIS A 429 -4.87 9.04 -9.28
C HIS A 429 -4.79 10.53 -8.92
N PRO A 430 -5.38 11.40 -9.76
CA PRO A 430 -5.43 12.83 -9.49
C PRO A 430 -6.15 13.12 -8.18
N LEU A 431 -5.61 14.08 -7.44
CA LEU A 431 -6.20 14.56 -6.21
C LEU A 431 -7.45 15.39 -6.53
N GLY A 432 -8.57 15.04 -5.91
CA GLY A 432 -9.89 15.61 -6.24
C GLY A 432 -10.58 16.38 -5.13
N GLY A 433 -9.95 16.54 -3.97
CA GLY A 433 -10.44 17.42 -2.92
C GLY A 433 -10.01 18.87 -3.15
N TRP A 434 -10.14 19.67 -2.12
CA TRP A 434 -9.78 21.09 -2.16
C TRP A 434 -8.32 21.29 -2.60
N THR A 435 -8.09 22.29 -3.47
CA THR A 435 -6.78 22.81 -3.84
C THR A 435 -6.78 24.33 -3.78
N LYS A 436 -5.60 24.94 -3.67
CA LYS A 436 -5.47 26.41 -3.67
C LYS A 436 -5.89 27.03 -5.01
N ASP A 437 -6.28 28.30 -4.99
CA ASP A 437 -6.94 28.99 -6.10
C ASP A 437 -6.14 29.04 -7.41
N ASP A 438 -4.83 29.04 -7.35
CA ASP A 438 -3.96 29.10 -8.53
C ASP A 438 -3.63 27.74 -9.17
N ASP A 439 -4.09 26.64 -8.55
CA ASP A 439 -4.00 25.31 -9.16
C ASP A 439 -5.09 25.13 -10.22
N VAL A 440 -4.79 24.37 -11.27
CA VAL A 440 -5.78 24.04 -12.32
C VAL A 440 -6.92 23.24 -11.69
N PRO A 441 -8.19 23.65 -11.87
CA PRO A 441 -9.33 22.95 -11.29
C PRO A 441 -9.46 21.50 -11.74
N LEU A 442 -10.08 20.67 -10.91
CA LEU A 442 -10.22 19.23 -11.13
C LEU A 442 -10.87 18.88 -12.47
N ASP A 443 -11.97 19.55 -12.83
CA ASP A 443 -12.69 19.30 -14.08
C ASP A 443 -11.79 19.51 -15.31
N TRP A 444 -10.99 20.57 -15.31
CA TRP A 444 -10.01 20.84 -16.37
C TRP A 444 -8.87 19.85 -16.37
N ARG A 445 -8.39 19.48 -15.19
CA ARG A 445 -7.35 18.43 -15.09
C ARG A 445 -7.84 17.09 -15.63
N MET A 446 -9.07 16.70 -15.32
CA MET A 446 -9.66 15.46 -15.82
C MET A 446 -9.84 15.47 -17.34
N LYS A 447 -10.22 16.59 -17.94
CA LYS A 447 -10.27 16.75 -19.41
C LYS A 447 -8.88 16.59 -20.02
N GLN A 448 -7.87 17.18 -19.40
CA GLN A 448 -6.48 17.08 -19.84
C GLN A 448 -5.96 15.64 -19.77
N HIS A 449 -6.24 14.94 -18.68
CA HIS A 449 -5.86 13.52 -18.52
C HIS A 449 -6.55 12.62 -19.55
N ALA A 450 -7.83 12.86 -19.82
CA ALA A 450 -8.55 12.13 -20.87
C ALA A 450 -7.92 12.33 -22.24
N ALA A 451 -7.50 13.55 -22.57
CA ALA A 451 -6.81 13.85 -23.82
C ALA A 451 -5.44 13.14 -23.93
N VAL A 452 -4.70 13.05 -22.83
CA VAL A 452 -3.43 12.29 -22.77
C VAL A 452 -3.64 10.80 -23.09
N LEU A 453 -4.69 10.19 -22.52
CA LEU A 453 -5.05 8.80 -22.79
C LEU A 453 -5.55 8.61 -24.24
N GLU A 454 -6.37 9.53 -24.73
CA GLU A 454 -6.92 9.48 -26.10
C GLU A 454 -5.79 9.51 -27.15
N GLU A 455 -4.75 10.28 -26.93
CA GLU A 455 -3.59 10.34 -27.82
C GLU A 455 -2.60 9.17 -27.66
N GLY A 456 -2.90 8.23 -26.77
CA GLY A 456 -2.10 7.01 -26.58
C GLY A 456 -0.75 7.22 -25.89
N VAL A 457 -0.53 8.37 -25.23
CA VAL A 457 0.69 8.65 -24.45
C VAL A 457 0.82 7.66 -23.28
N LEU A 458 -0.32 7.30 -22.69
CA LEU A 458 -0.44 6.20 -21.74
C LEU A 458 -1.41 5.16 -22.29
N ASN A 459 -1.12 3.87 -22.08
CA ASN A 459 -1.99 2.80 -22.60
C ASN A 459 -3.27 2.67 -21.76
N PRO A 460 -4.46 2.96 -22.32
CA PRO A 460 -5.72 2.84 -21.58
C PRO A 460 -6.01 1.42 -21.06
N ALA A 461 -5.51 0.38 -21.74
CA ALA A 461 -5.73 -1.01 -21.34
C ALA A 461 -5.01 -1.38 -20.03
N ASP A 462 -3.94 -0.66 -19.67
CA ASP A 462 -3.12 -0.91 -18.49
C ASP A 462 -3.16 0.27 -17.51
N THR A 463 -4.11 1.18 -17.69
CA THR A 463 -4.24 2.40 -16.88
C THR A 463 -5.64 2.50 -16.29
N VAL A 464 -5.71 2.71 -14.98
CA VAL A 464 -6.94 3.07 -14.28
C VAL A 464 -6.85 4.53 -13.90
N VAL A 465 -7.79 5.34 -14.37
CA VAL A 465 -7.94 6.73 -13.94
C VAL A 465 -9.03 6.80 -12.89
N ALA A 466 -8.70 7.29 -11.71
CA ALA A 466 -9.65 7.47 -10.63
C ALA A 466 -9.29 8.73 -9.84
N ILE A 467 -10.26 9.28 -9.11
CA ILE A 467 -10.06 10.50 -8.33
C ILE A 467 -9.86 10.14 -6.87
N PHE A 468 -8.79 10.68 -6.27
CA PHE A 468 -8.51 10.59 -4.84
C PHE A 468 -9.23 11.74 -4.12
N PRO A 469 -10.21 11.46 -3.24
CA PRO A 469 -11.09 12.50 -2.70
C PRO A 469 -10.47 13.39 -1.63
N SER A 470 -9.23 13.14 -1.22
CA SER A 470 -8.58 13.92 -0.17
C SER A 470 -8.38 15.39 -0.57
N PRO A 471 -8.63 16.31 0.36
CA PRO A 471 -8.13 17.69 0.21
C PRO A 471 -6.61 17.71 0.14
N MET A 472 -6.06 18.67 -0.59
CA MET A 472 -4.62 18.95 -0.60
C MET A 472 -4.27 19.86 0.57
N MET A 473 -3.32 19.47 1.39
CA MET A 473 -2.93 20.24 2.57
C MET A 473 -1.65 21.04 2.38
N TYR A 474 -0.86 20.73 1.36
CA TYR A 474 0.45 21.33 1.12
C TYR A 474 1.37 21.20 2.34
N ALA A 475 1.35 20.03 2.96
CA ALA A 475 2.10 19.71 4.18
C ALA A 475 3.41 18.92 3.90
N GLY A 476 3.83 18.84 2.66
CA GLY A 476 5.11 18.26 2.26
C GLY A 476 5.33 16.82 2.72
N PRO A 477 6.48 16.52 3.36
CA PRO A 477 6.81 15.17 3.79
C PRO A 477 5.80 14.51 4.74
N THR A 478 5.09 15.29 5.53
CA THR A 478 4.02 14.77 6.40
C THR A 478 2.85 14.28 5.58
N GLU A 479 2.44 15.04 4.59
CA GLU A 479 1.28 14.69 3.75
C GLU A 479 1.57 13.57 2.75
N VAL A 480 2.78 13.49 2.22
CA VAL A 480 3.13 12.45 1.24
C VAL A 480 3.01 11.04 1.83
N GLN A 481 3.24 10.89 3.12
CA GLN A 481 3.00 9.62 3.82
C GLN A 481 1.51 9.25 3.79
N TRP A 482 0.63 10.20 4.03
CA TRP A 482 -0.82 10.04 3.92
C TRP A 482 -1.23 9.64 2.50
N HIS A 483 -0.68 10.29 1.50
CA HIS A 483 -0.94 9.97 0.10
C HIS A 483 -0.52 8.55 -0.25
N CYS A 484 0.64 8.12 0.22
CA CYS A 484 1.13 6.75 0.02
C CYS A 484 0.26 5.73 0.76
N ARG A 485 -0.07 5.99 2.02
CA ARG A 485 -0.93 5.12 2.85
C ARG A 485 -2.29 4.89 2.19
N ALA A 486 -2.93 5.94 1.70
CA ALA A 486 -4.23 5.84 1.04
C ALA A 486 -4.18 4.95 -0.20
N ARG A 487 -3.12 5.05 -1.01
CA ARG A 487 -2.96 4.20 -2.19
C ARG A 487 -2.64 2.76 -1.83
N MET A 488 -1.91 2.54 -0.75
CA MET A 488 -1.71 1.21 -0.19
C MET A 488 -3.05 0.55 0.18
N ILE A 489 -3.94 1.27 0.83
CA ILE A 489 -5.30 0.82 1.16
C ILE A 489 -6.09 0.48 -0.10
N ALA A 490 -5.90 1.22 -1.19
CA ALA A 490 -6.54 0.97 -2.47
C ALA A 490 -5.92 -0.19 -3.28
N GLY A 491 -4.85 -0.81 -2.78
CA GLY A 491 -4.23 -1.97 -3.40
C GLY A 491 -2.95 -1.69 -4.20
N ALA A 492 -2.37 -0.49 -4.10
CA ALA A 492 -1.10 -0.20 -4.76
C ALA A 492 0.07 -0.91 -4.06
N ASN A 493 0.96 -1.51 -4.85
CA ASN A 493 2.20 -2.16 -4.41
C ASN A 493 3.41 -1.26 -4.57
N PHE A 494 3.32 -0.29 -5.47
CA PHE A 494 4.38 0.63 -5.85
C PHE A 494 3.83 2.05 -5.86
N TYR A 495 4.64 3.00 -5.43
CA TYR A 495 4.28 4.40 -5.41
C TYR A 495 5.38 5.25 -6.02
N ILE A 496 5.04 6.00 -7.07
CA ILE A 496 5.97 6.91 -7.72
C ILE A 496 5.97 8.23 -6.96
N VAL A 497 7.14 8.63 -6.48
CA VAL A 497 7.32 9.87 -5.74
C VAL A 497 8.02 10.90 -6.63
N GLY A 498 7.35 12.01 -6.89
CA GLY A 498 7.92 13.13 -7.60
C GLY A 498 8.84 14.00 -6.73
N ARG A 499 9.35 15.06 -7.32
CA ARG A 499 10.06 16.11 -6.61
C ARG A 499 9.06 16.99 -5.87
N ASP A 500 9.37 17.35 -4.61
CA ASP A 500 8.54 18.19 -3.75
C ASP A 500 7.05 17.78 -3.74
N PRO A 501 6.75 16.49 -3.46
CA PRO A 501 5.37 16.05 -3.40
C PRO A 501 4.66 16.77 -2.26
N ALA A 502 3.45 17.23 -2.50
CA ALA A 502 2.64 17.99 -1.53
C ALA A 502 3.30 19.30 -1.03
N GLY A 503 4.23 19.85 -1.80
CA GLY A 503 4.88 21.13 -1.49
C GLY A 503 4.20 22.33 -2.16
N MET A 504 4.67 23.51 -1.78
CA MET A 504 4.32 24.79 -2.39
C MET A 504 5.41 25.81 -2.10
N PRO A 505 5.48 26.92 -2.86
CA PRO A 505 6.37 28.01 -2.49
C PRO A 505 6.00 28.63 -1.12
N HIS A 506 7.02 28.97 -0.34
CA HIS A 506 6.80 29.69 0.91
C HIS A 506 6.08 31.02 0.62
N PRO A 507 4.97 31.34 1.29
CA PRO A 507 4.17 32.51 0.97
C PRO A 507 4.90 33.84 1.05
N GLU A 508 5.88 33.97 1.94
CA GLU A 508 6.66 35.19 2.15
C GLU A 508 7.94 35.22 1.31
N THR A 509 8.75 34.17 1.37
CA THR A 509 10.08 34.15 0.74
C THR A 509 10.06 33.75 -0.75
N LYS A 510 8.96 33.10 -1.20
CA LYS A 510 8.80 32.53 -2.53
C LYS A 510 9.80 31.39 -2.88
N GLN A 511 10.61 30.99 -1.93
CA GLN A 511 11.46 29.79 -2.03
C GLN A 511 10.63 28.54 -1.74
N ASP A 512 11.18 27.36 -2.00
CA ASP A 512 10.53 26.11 -1.64
C ASP A 512 10.21 26.08 -0.13
N LEU A 513 8.95 25.81 0.23
CA LEU A 513 8.54 25.68 1.64
C LEU A 513 9.19 24.46 2.29
N TYR A 514 9.28 23.36 1.53
CA TYR A 514 9.91 22.12 1.97
C TYR A 514 11.08 21.77 1.06
N GLU A 515 12.10 21.11 1.59
CA GLU A 515 13.20 20.62 0.77
C GLU A 515 12.67 19.55 -0.23
N PRO A 516 12.90 19.72 -1.54
CA PRO A 516 12.19 18.93 -2.57
C PRO A 516 12.40 17.43 -2.53
N THR A 517 13.49 16.94 -1.92
CA THR A 517 13.82 15.50 -1.87
C THR A 517 13.36 14.84 -0.56
N HIS A 518 12.93 15.61 0.44
CA HIS A 518 12.57 15.08 1.75
C HIS A 518 11.37 14.13 1.69
N GLY A 519 10.38 14.40 0.85
CA GLY A 519 9.22 13.52 0.70
C GLY A 519 9.62 12.09 0.34
N GLY A 520 10.45 11.93 -0.68
CA GLY A 520 10.97 10.63 -1.07
C GLY A 520 11.83 9.95 0.00
N LYS A 521 12.70 10.72 0.67
CA LYS A 521 13.54 10.21 1.75
C LYS A 521 12.71 9.71 2.94
N VAL A 522 11.71 10.48 3.36
CA VAL A 522 10.81 10.10 4.46
C VAL A 522 10.04 8.83 4.14
N LEU A 523 9.51 8.70 2.92
CA LEU A 523 8.78 7.49 2.51
C LEU A 523 9.65 6.23 2.54
N SER A 524 10.93 6.35 2.22
CA SER A 524 11.84 5.19 2.21
C SER A 524 12.07 4.59 3.60
N MET A 525 11.75 5.32 4.68
CA MET A 525 11.96 4.87 6.06
C MET A 525 10.72 5.03 6.95
N ALA A 526 9.57 5.40 6.38
CA ALA A 526 8.35 5.63 7.15
C ALA A 526 7.81 4.32 7.74
N PRO A 527 7.51 4.30 9.06
CA PRO A 527 6.93 3.12 9.69
C PRO A 527 5.54 2.79 9.09
N GLY A 528 5.26 1.50 8.91
CA GLY A 528 3.95 1.04 8.48
C GLY A 528 3.62 1.20 6.99
N LEU A 529 4.59 1.60 6.17
CA LEU A 529 4.45 1.70 4.71
C LEU A 529 5.29 0.66 3.95
N THR A 530 5.73 -0.39 4.62
CA THR A 530 6.64 -1.41 4.08
C THR A 530 6.01 -2.31 3.02
N SER A 531 4.68 -2.35 2.91
CA SER A 531 3.97 -3.08 1.84
C SER A 531 3.96 -2.35 0.50
N VAL A 532 4.46 -1.12 0.46
CA VAL A 532 4.56 -0.31 -0.76
C VAL A 532 6.02 -0.01 -1.03
N GLU A 533 6.50 -0.39 -2.21
CA GLU A 533 7.83 -0.01 -2.66
C GLU A 533 7.80 1.37 -3.31
N ILE A 534 8.70 2.23 -2.89
CA ILE A 534 8.80 3.59 -3.39
C ILE A 534 9.67 3.60 -4.64
N ILE A 535 9.12 4.11 -5.74
CA ILE A 535 9.85 4.31 -6.98
C ILE A 535 10.43 5.73 -6.96
N PRO A 536 11.76 5.88 -6.91
CA PRO A 536 12.37 7.20 -6.82
C PRO A 536 12.20 8.00 -8.10
N PHE A 537 12.06 9.30 -7.93
CA PHE A 537 11.98 10.25 -9.02
C PHE A 537 13.30 10.28 -9.82
N ARG A 538 13.17 10.25 -11.15
CA ARG A 538 14.27 10.58 -12.08
C ARG A 538 13.93 11.89 -12.76
N VAL A 539 14.90 12.81 -12.78
CA VAL A 539 14.71 14.10 -13.40
C VAL A 539 14.53 13.92 -14.91
N ALA A 540 13.41 14.41 -15.44
CA ALA A 540 13.14 14.52 -16.86
C ALA A 540 13.19 15.97 -17.27
N ALA A 541 13.76 16.24 -18.43
CA ALA A 541 13.85 17.57 -19.00
C ALA A 541 13.62 17.51 -20.52
N TYR A 542 13.35 18.65 -21.13
CA TYR A 542 13.15 18.71 -22.56
C TYR A 542 14.50 18.58 -23.29
N ASN A 543 14.63 17.55 -24.12
CA ASN A 543 15.79 17.34 -24.96
C ASN A 543 15.58 18.07 -26.31
N LYS A 544 16.30 19.15 -26.52
CA LYS A 544 16.18 19.98 -27.71
C LYS A 544 16.61 19.26 -28.99
N THR A 545 17.57 18.36 -28.89
CA THR A 545 18.09 17.59 -30.04
C THR A 545 17.08 16.52 -30.46
N LYS A 546 16.50 15.81 -29.53
CA LYS A 546 15.49 14.76 -29.77
C LYS A 546 14.08 15.32 -29.96
N LYS A 547 13.85 16.59 -29.61
CA LYS A 547 12.52 17.24 -29.59
C LYS A 547 11.50 16.41 -28.80
N ALA A 548 11.90 15.98 -27.62
CA ALA A 548 11.11 15.15 -26.72
C ALA A 548 11.56 15.32 -25.27
N MET A 549 10.69 14.97 -24.33
CA MET A 549 11.08 14.79 -22.94
C MET A 549 11.94 13.54 -22.81
N ASP A 550 13.01 13.63 -22.05
CA ASP A 550 13.94 12.53 -21.80
C ASP A 550 14.54 12.65 -20.41
N PHE A 551 15.06 11.55 -19.89
CA PHE A 551 15.77 11.60 -18.62
C PHE A 551 17.03 12.45 -18.73
N TYR A 552 17.17 13.36 -17.76
CA TYR A 552 18.31 14.28 -17.74
C TYR A 552 19.64 13.54 -17.57
N SER A 553 20.62 13.91 -18.39
CA SER A 553 21.98 13.42 -18.29
C SER A 553 22.93 14.60 -18.13
N VAL A 554 23.76 14.58 -17.09
CA VAL A 554 24.80 15.61 -16.85
C VAL A 554 25.80 15.68 -18.00
N ASP A 555 26.14 14.54 -18.58
CA ASP A 555 27.11 14.46 -19.70
C ASP A 555 26.60 15.11 -20.99
N HIS A 556 25.28 15.27 -21.11
CA HIS A 556 24.60 15.88 -22.25
C HIS A 556 23.83 17.14 -21.87
N HIS A 557 24.26 17.84 -20.83
CA HIS A 557 23.58 19.01 -20.28
C HIS A 557 23.18 20.05 -21.35
N ALA A 558 24.02 20.30 -22.35
CA ALA A 558 23.75 21.27 -23.41
C ALA A 558 22.53 20.93 -24.29
N ASP A 559 22.14 19.66 -24.35
CA ASP A 559 20.97 19.19 -25.11
C ASP A 559 19.63 19.44 -24.40
N PHE A 560 19.68 19.75 -23.11
CA PHE A 560 18.48 19.85 -22.27
C PHE A 560 18.07 21.28 -21.95
N GLU A 561 16.77 21.49 -21.89
CA GLU A 561 16.12 22.69 -21.38
C GLU A 561 15.12 22.32 -20.29
N PHE A 562 15.21 23.00 -19.13
CA PHE A 562 14.26 22.84 -18.05
C PHE A 562 13.08 23.79 -18.24
N ILE A 563 11.90 23.23 -18.54
CA ILE A 563 10.68 24.00 -18.73
C ILE A 563 9.96 24.08 -17.37
N SER A 564 10.03 25.23 -16.73
CA SER A 564 9.37 25.47 -15.45
C SER A 564 7.85 25.50 -15.59
N GLY A 565 7.16 25.23 -14.48
CA GLY A 565 5.71 25.37 -14.41
C GLY A 565 5.23 26.80 -14.77
N THR A 566 6.01 27.83 -14.40
CA THR A 566 5.75 29.22 -14.74
C THR A 566 5.86 29.45 -16.24
N LYS A 567 6.90 28.94 -16.89
CA LYS A 567 7.07 29.05 -18.34
C LYS A 567 5.93 28.34 -19.07
N MET A 568 5.55 27.16 -18.64
CA MET A 568 4.42 26.41 -19.19
C MET A 568 3.11 27.19 -19.08
N ARG A 569 2.82 27.72 -17.89
CA ARG A 569 1.59 28.52 -17.67
C ARG A 569 1.57 29.77 -18.53
N ASN A 570 2.67 30.47 -18.68
CA ASN A 570 2.76 31.65 -19.51
C ASN A 570 2.52 31.34 -20.99
N LEU A 571 3.09 30.25 -21.51
CA LEU A 571 2.84 29.77 -22.88
C LEU A 571 1.36 29.45 -23.08
N ALA A 572 0.73 28.72 -22.15
CA ALA A 572 -0.68 28.35 -22.24
C ALA A 572 -1.60 29.58 -22.14
N ARG A 573 -1.32 30.52 -21.25
CA ARG A 573 -2.06 31.79 -21.11
C ARG A 573 -2.00 32.65 -22.37
N SER A 574 -0.86 32.63 -23.06
CA SER A 574 -0.67 33.39 -24.31
C SER A 574 -1.23 32.67 -25.53
N GLY A 575 -1.76 31.46 -25.38
CA GLY A 575 -2.22 30.64 -26.50
C GLY A 575 -1.10 30.11 -27.41
N ASN A 576 0.14 30.20 -26.97
CA ASN A 576 1.30 29.70 -27.70
C ASN A 576 1.47 28.18 -27.53
N ASN A 577 2.09 27.56 -28.53
CA ASN A 577 2.41 26.13 -28.43
C ASN A 577 3.67 25.92 -27.58
N PRO A 578 3.76 24.78 -26.85
CA PRO A 578 4.99 24.38 -26.19
C PRO A 578 5.99 23.86 -27.23
N PRO A 579 7.23 23.62 -26.83
CA PRO A 579 8.17 22.89 -27.68
C PRO A 579 7.57 21.54 -28.10
N GLU A 580 7.83 21.12 -29.32
CA GLU A 580 7.37 19.84 -29.86
C GLU A 580 7.84 18.67 -28.97
N GLY A 581 6.91 17.78 -28.61
CA GLY A 581 7.20 16.61 -27.75
C GLY A 581 7.17 16.89 -26.24
N PHE A 582 6.80 18.11 -25.82
CA PHE A 582 6.65 18.45 -24.40
C PHE A 582 5.35 17.90 -23.80
N MET A 583 4.26 18.07 -24.51
CA MET A 583 2.92 17.61 -24.08
C MET A 583 2.12 17.15 -25.28
N ALA A 584 1.23 16.18 -25.09
CA ALA A 584 0.27 15.75 -26.10
C ALA A 584 -0.53 16.96 -26.63
N PRO A 585 -0.64 17.16 -27.95
CA PRO A 585 -1.27 18.36 -28.52
C PRO A 585 -2.71 18.60 -28.06
N LYS A 586 -3.55 17.57 -27.98
CA LYS A 586 -4.92 17.69 -27.48
C LYS A 586 -4.97 18.06 -25.99
N ALA A 587 -4.05 17.51 -25.20
CA ALA A 587 -3.92 17.82 -23.79
C ALA A 587 -3.47 19.27 -23.56
N TRP A 588 -2.55 19.76 -24.39
CA TRP A 588 -2.14 21.16 -24.37
C TRP A 588 -3.27 22.11 -24.71
N LYS A 589 -4.08 21.74 -25.70
CA LYS A 589 -5.25 22.52 -26.11
C LYS A 589 -6.25 22.70 -24.96
N VAL A 590 -6.43 21.69 -24.13
CA VAL A 590 -7.29 21.77 -22.93
C VAL A 590 -6.77 22.87 -21.98
N LEU A 591 -5.47 22.94 -21.74
CA LEU A 591 -4.87 23.99 -20.91
C LEU A 591 -5.06 25.38 -21.49
N VAL A 592 -4.86 25.54 -22.78
CA VAL A 592 -5.08 26.81 -23.48
C VAL A 592 -6.55 27.25 -23.34
N GLN A 593 -7.46 26.33 -23.50
CA GLN A 593 -8.90 26.58 -23.31
C GLN A 593 -9.22 27.02 -21.87
N TYR A 594 -8.64 26.36 -20.88
CA TYR A 594 -8.81 26.74 -19.48
C TYR A 594 -8.36 28.19 -19.23
N TYR A 595 -7.13 28.53 -19.61
CA TYR A 595 -6.62 29.88 -19.37
C TYR A 595 -7.36 30.94 -20.20
N SER A 596 -7.89 30.59 -21.38
CA SER A 596 -8.74 31.47 -22.17
C SER A 596 -10.09 31.72 -21.49
N SER A 597 -10.65 30.74 -20.79
CA SER A 597 -11.90 30.88 -20.04
C SER A 597 -11.76 31.90 -18.92
N LEU A 598 -10.64 31.97 -18.26
CA LEU A 598 -10.37 32.95 -17.19
C LEU A 598 -10.34 34.40 -17.69
N LYS A 599 -9.97 34.63 -18.96
CA LYS A 599 -9.96 35.99 -19.57
C LYS A 599 -11.36 36.49 -19.92
N LYS A 600 -12.32 35.58 -20.07
CA LYS A 600 -13.72 35.94 -20.41
C LYS A 600 -14.55 36.30 -19.17
N GLU A 601 -14.10 35.88 -17.99
CA GLU A 601 -14.77 36.14 -16.71
C GLU A 601 -14.30 37.47 -16.05
N ASN A 602 -13.20 38.07 -16.54
CA ASN A 602 -12.67 39.38 -16.16
C ASN A 602 -12.95 40.42 -17.26
#